data_67da9df5cdfb0a9c128771c79c8b3689
#
_entry.id   67da9df5cdfb0a9c128771c79c8b3689
#
_cell.length_a   1.000
_cell.length_b   1.000
_cell.length_c   1.000
_cell.angle_alpha   90.00
_cell.angle_beta   90.00
_cell.angle_gamma   90.00
#
_symmetry.space_group_name_H-M   'P 1'
#
loop_
_entity.id
_entity.type
_entity.pdbx_description
1 polymer ?
#
loop_
_entity_poly.entity_id
_entity_poly.type
_entity_poly.pdbx_seq_one_letter_code
_entity_poly.pdbx_strand_id
1 'polypeptide(L)'
;DIGISQRGAVNIKLIDAPGCYSLAASSMEEEVARDQICDPQADGVIVVCDGTCLERNLILVLQILKHRNDVVICINLMDQVRKRGLAIDTKKLSQILGVQVVSTESSEKKLIKKNLSDAVIKLTEREGTYERTSGYDPDLLKDPDEIAAQAQEIAAGVVIRDNEKEDTSIKI
;
A
#
# COMPACT_ATOMS: atom_id res chain seq x y z
N ASP A 1 -7.39 12.57 11.50
CA ASP A 1 -6.50 13.75 11.62
C ASP A 1 -6.14 14.29 10.24
N ILE A 2 -5.95 15.61 10.14
CA ILE A 2 -5.60 16.26 8.88
C ILE A 2 -4.21 16.88 9.03
N GLY A 3 -3.26 16.41 8.23
CA GLY A 3 -1.92 16.97 8.13
C GLY A 3 -1.74 17.76 6.83
N ILE A 4 -0.98 18.85 6.88
CA ILE A 4 -0.60 19.62 5.68
C ILE A 4 0.92 19.54 5.55
N SER A 5 1.41 19.08 4.40
CA SER A 5 2.82 19.10 4.06
C SER A 5 3.05 19.91 2.80
N GLN A 6 4.08 20.74 2.81
CA GLN A 6 4.52 21.50 1.62
C GLN A 6 5.81 20.89 1.08
N ARG A 7 5.84 20.67 -0.23
CA ARG A 7 7.07 20.33 -0.94
C ARG A 7 7.09 21.06 -2.29
N GLY A 8 7.96 22.03 -2.41
CA GLY A 8 7.97 22.92 -3.58
C GLY A 8 6.70 23.77 -3.64
N ALA A 9 6.03 23.80 -4.78
CA ALA A 9 4.78 24.53 -5.01
C ALA A 9 3.51 23.69 -4.70
N VAL A 10 3.66 22.43 -4.23
CA VAL A 10 2.53 21.51 -4.01
C VAL A 10 2.16 21.49 -2.53
N ASN A 11 0.89 21.77 -2.22
CA ASN A 11 0.31 21.60 -0.90
C ASN A 11 -0.42 20.26 -0.84
N ILE A 12 0.00 19.38 0.07
CA ILE A 12 -0.62 18.07 0.27
C ILE A 12 -1.43 18.11 1.56
N LYS A 13 -2.74 17.85 1.44
CA LYS A 13 -3.63 17.63 2.57
C LYS A 13 -3.73 16.13 2.81
N LEU A 14 -3.28 15.66 3.99
CA LEU A 14 -3.40 14.28 4.39
C LEU A 14 -4.60 14.11 5.31
N ILE A 15 -5.43 13.10 5.03
CA ILE A 15 -6.56 12.69 5.85
C ILE A 15 -6.24 11.30 6.39
N ASP A 16 -6.19 11.18 7.72
CA ASP A 16 -6.01 9.90 8.41
C ASP A 16 -7.37 9.22 8.57
N ALA A 17 -7.58 8.18 7.79
CA ALA A 17 -8.81 7.38 7.83
C ALA A 17 -8.76 6.36 8.98
N PRO A 18 -9.91 5.95 9.53
CA PRO A 18 -9.98 4.83 10.44
C PRO A 18 -9.35 3.57 9.83
N GLY A 19 -8.76 2.71 10.67
CA GLY A 19 -8.16 1.45 10.20
C GLY A 19 -9.25 0.50 9.67
N CYS A 20 -9.01 -0.09 8.51
CA CYS A 20 -9.86 -1.14 7.96
C CYS A 20 -9.02 -2.28 7.38
N TYR A 21 -9.59 -3.47 7.36
CA TYR A 21 -8.95 -4.66 6.76
C TYR A 21 -9.65 -5.11 5.47
N SER A 22 -10.82 -4.55 5.18
CA SER A 22 -11.62 -4.87 4.00
C SER A 22 -12.55 -3.70 3.67
N LEU A 23 -12.86 -3.53 2.39
CA LEU A 23 -13.91 -2.60 1.93
C LEU A 23 -15.32 -3.19 2.11
N ALA A 24 -15.46 -4.50 2.36
CA ALA A 24 -16.71 -5.13 2.76
C ALA A 24 -17.00 -4.79 4.24
N ALA A 25 -17.24 -3.51 4.52
CA ALA A 25 -17.34 -2.96 5.85
C ALA A 25 -18.38 -3.70 6.71
N SER A 26 -17.97 -4.08 7.92
CA SER A 26 -18.81 -4.75 8.92
C SER A 26 -19.02 -3.91 10.18
N SER A 27 -18.35 -2.76 10.25
CA SER A 27 -18.47 -1.79 11.35
C SER A 27 -18.64 -0.38 10.81
N MET A 28 -19.15 0.52 11.66
CA MET A 28 -19.30 1.95 11.34
C MET A 28 -17.97 2.62 11.00
N GLU A 29 -16.89 2.20 11.67
CA GLU A 29 -15.54 2.72 11.44
C GLU A 29 -15.02 2.29 10.06
N GLU A 30 -15.26 1.03 9.67
CA GLU A 30 -14.92 0.52 8.36
C GLU A 30 -15.74 1.17 7.23
N GLU A 31 -17.01 1.50 7.48
CA GLU A 31 -17.84 2.27 6.54
C GLU A 31 -17.25 3.65 6.29
N VAL A 32 -16.86 4.36 7.34
CA VAL A 32 -16.23 5.68 7.23
C VAL A 32 -14.91 5.58 6.47
N ALA A 33 -14.08 4.57 6.76
CA ALA A 33 -12.82 4.35 6.06
C ALA A 33 -13.05 4.08 4.57
N ARG A 34 -14.00 3.19 4.24
CA ARG A 34 -14.39 2.88 2.86
C ARG A 34 -14.84 4.12 2.12
N ASP A 35 -15.73 4.93 2.71
CA ASP A 35 -16.27 6.12 2.08
C ASP A 35 -15.17 7.15 1.81
N GLN A 36 -14.18 7.28 2.70
CA GLN A 36 -13.01 8.14 2.48
C GLN A 36 -12.07 7.58 1.40
N ILE A 37 -11.85 6.27 1.37
CA ILE A 37 -11.02 5.62 0.35
C ILE A 37 -11.66 5.75 -1.04
N CYS A 38 -12.98 5.61 -1.11
CA CYS A 38 -13.73 5.68 -2.36
C CYS A 38 -14.17 7.10 -2.75
N ASP A 39 -13.80 8.14 -1.98
CA ASP A 39 -14.13 9.52 -2.28
C ASP A 39 -13.48 9.96 -3.60
N PRO A 40 -14.29 10.32 -4.63
CA PRO A 40 -13.77 10.76 -5.92
C PRO A 40 -13.05 12.12 -5.85
N GLN A 41 -13.23 12.88 -4.76
CA GLN A 41 -12.53 14.15 -4.53
C GLN A 41 -11.11 13.97 -3.98
N ALA A 42 -10.78 12.77 -3.47
CA ALA A 42 -9.42 12.46 -3.04
C ALA A 42 -8.51 12.29 -4.27
N ASP A 43 -7.39 13.03 -4.32
CA ASP A 43 -6.41 12.93 -5.41
C ASP A 43 -5.61 11.65 -5.41
N GLY A 44 -5.64 10.88 -4.33
CA GLY A 44 -5.00 9.57 -4.22
C GLY A 44 -5.13 8.97 -2.84
N VAL A 45 -4.80 7.68 -2.74
CA VAL A 45 -4.82 6.91 -1.49
C VAL A 45 -3.44 6.34 -1.19
N ILE A 46 -3.00 6.48 0.06
CA ILE A 46 -1.83 5.78 0.57
C ILE A 46 -2.31 4.62 1.41
N VAL A 47 -1.98 3.39 1.00
CA VAL A 47 -2.30 2.19 1.77
C VAL A 47 -1.06 1.76 2.53
N VAL A 48 -1.11 1.82 3.86
CA VAL A 48 -0.01 1.38 4.73
C VAL A 48 -0.21 -0.10 5.05
N CYS A 49 0.72 -0.93 4.58
CA CYS A 49 0.70 -2.38 4.76
C CYS A 49 1.75 -2.82 5.77
N ASP A 50 1.39 -3.73 6.66
CA ASP A 50 2.33 -4.43 7.53
C ASP A 50 3.06 -5.50 6.72
N GLY A 51 4.37 -5.33 6.51
CA GLY A 51 5.18 -6.29 5.77
C GLY A 51 5.27 -7.66 6.44
N THR A 52 5.02 -7.76 7.74
CA THR A 52 5.07 -9.05 8.47
C THR A 52 3.85 -9.93 8.24
N CYS A 53 2.76 -9.36 7.70
CA CYS A 53 1.52 -10.05 7.32
C CYS A 53 0.99 -9.52 5.97
N LEU A 54 1.90 -9.46 4.97
CA LEU A 54 1.64 -8.86 3.66
C LEU A 54 0.41 -9.47 2.96
N GLU A 55 0.27 -10.79 2.97
CA GLU A 55 -0.87 -11.50 2.38
C GLU A 55 -2.21 -10.91 2.83
N ARG A 56 -2.39 -10.75 4.15
CA ARG A 56 -3.62 -10.19 4.71
C ARG A 56 -3.88 -8.75 4.27
N ASN A 57 -2.82 -7.93 4.20
CA ASN A 57 -2.95 -6.54 3.78
C ASN A 57 -3.23 -6.41 2.27
N LEU A 58 -2.73 -7.35 1.46
CA LEU A 58 -2.99 -7.38 0.04
C LEU A 58 -4.47 -7.60 -0.30
N ILE A 59 -5.26 -8.22 0.57
CA ILE A 59 -6.71 -8.35 0.38
C ILE A 59 -7.34 -6.95 0.26
N LEU A 60 -7.07 -6.06 1.21
CA LEU A 60 -7.55 -4.68 1.16
C LEU A 60 -6.99 -3.92 -0.06
N VAL A 61 -5.70 -4.08 -0.34
CA VAL A 61 -5.05 -3.46 -1.51
C VAL A 61 -5.75 -3.85 -2.81
N LEU A 62 -6.02 -5.13 -3.03
CA LEU A 62 -6.69 -5.63 -4.22
C LEU A 62 -8.12 -5.10 -4.32
N GLN A 63 -8.83 -5.01 -3.20
CA GLN A 63 -10.15 -4.41 -3.16
C GLN A 63 -10.11 -2.93 -3.57
N ILE A 64 -9.17 -2.15 -3.03
CA ILE A 64 -8.99 -0.74 -3.38
C ILE A 64 -8.65 -0.59 -4.87
N LEU A 65 -7.75 -1.42 -5.40
CA LEU A 65 -7.33 -1.37 -6.81
C LEU A 65 -8.45 -1.75 -7.79
N LYS A 66 -9.51 -2.41 -7.35
CA LYS A 66 -10.73 -2.62 -8.15
C LYS A 66 -11.56 -1.33 -8.30
N HIS A 67 -11.41 -0.37 -7.38
CA HIS A 67 -12.17 0.87 -7.39
C HIS A 67 -11.37 2.05 -7.91
N ARG A 68 -10.03 2.06 -7.69
CA ARG A 68 -9.17 3.19 -8.06
C ARG A 68 -7.74 2.77 -8.28
N ASN A 69 -7.03 3.50 -9.15
CA ASN A 69 -5.63 3.23 -9.52
C ASN A 69 -4.65 4.30 -9.03
N ASP A 70 -5.15 5.42 -8.47
CA ASP A 70 -4.38 6.50 -7.88
C ASP A 70 -3.97 6.13 -6.45
N VAL A 71 -3.21 5.05 -6.33
CA VAL A 71 -2.82 4.41 -5.07
C VAL A 71 -1.29 4.35 -4.95
N VAL A 72 -0.79 4.66 -3.75
CA VAL A 72 0.58 4.35 -3.34
C VAL A 72 0.52 3.33 -2.21
N ILE A 73 1.29 2.26 -2.32
CA ILE A 73 1.43 1.27 -1.26
C ILE A 73 2.69 1.56 -0.46
N CYS A 74 2.56 1.66 0.86
CA CYS A 74 3.67 1.86 1.78
C CYS A 74 3.84 0.62 2.66
N ILE A 75 4.88 -0.18 2.38
CA ILE A 75 5.20 -1.35 3.20
C ILE A 75 5.96 -0.91 4.44
N ASN A 76 5.35 -1.11 5.59
CA ASN A 76 5.91 -0.77 6.90
C ASN A 76 6.46 -2.00 7.61
N LEU A 77 7.16 -1.79 8.72
CA LEU A 77 7.77 -2.83 9.57
C LEU A 77 8.79 -3.72 8.85
N MET A 78 9.51 -3.19 7.87
CA MET A 78 10.52 -3.93 7.11
C MET A 78 11.67 -4.43 7.98
N ASP A 79 11.98 -3.75 9.08
CA ASP A 79 12.93 -4.21 10.08
C ASP A 79 12.47 -5.51 10.77
N GLN A 80 11.16 -5.68 11.00
CA GLN A 80 10.57 -6.90 11.54
C GLN A 80 10.59 -8.04 10.52
N VAL A 81 10.33 -7.73 9.24
CA VAL A 81 10.44 -8.70 8.13
C VAL A 81 11.86 -9.27 8.09
N ARG A 82 12.89 -8.40 8.11
CA ARG A 82 14.30 -8.82 8.13
C ARG A 82 14.69 -9.61 9.37
N LYS A 83 14.18 -9.25 10.56
CA LYS A 83 14.42 -10.04 11.79
C LYS A 83 13.92 -11.48 11.66
N ARG A 84 12.93 -11.73 10.81
CA ARG A 84 12.41 -13.07 10.49
C ARG A 84 13.21 -13.78 9.38
N GLY A 85 14.29 -13.16 8.86
CA GLY A 85 15.06 -13.68 7.73
C GLY A 85 14.31 -13.62 6.40
N LEU A 86 13.43 -12.65 6.26
CA LEU A 86 12.63 -12.43 5.07
C LEU A 86 12.92 -11.06 4.46
N ALA A 87 12.68 -10.95 3.17
CA ALA A 87 12.67 -9.68 2.43
C ALA A 87 11.42 -9.62 1.53
N ILE A 88 11.03 -8.42 1.13
CA ILE A 88 9.92 -8.20 0.19
C ILE A 88 10.47 -7.52 -1.05
N ASP A 89 10.28 -8.13 -2.21
CA ASP A 89 10.60 -7.54 -3.51
C ASP A 89 9.55 -6.48 -3.87
N THR A 90 9.75 -5.25 -3.38
CA THR A 90 8.84 -4.13 -3.62
C THR A 90 8.77 -3.72 -5.08
N LYS A 91 9.83 -3.96 -5.87
CA LYS A 91 9.84 -3.67 -7.31
C LYS A 91 8.93 -4.63 -8.06
N LYS A 92 9.07 -5.92 -7.78
CA LYS A 92 8.19 -6.96 -8.35
C LYS A 92 6.73 -6.74 -7.93
N LEU A 93 6.51 -6.41 -6.67
CA LEU A 93 5.16 -6.08 -6.16
C LEU A 93 4.55 -4.89 -6.91
N SER A 94 5.33 -3.82 -7.13
CA SER A 94 4.91 -2.66 -7.92
C SER A 94 4.56 -3.02 -9.36
N GLN A 95 5.34 -3.91 -9.99
CA GLN A 95 5.07 -4.39 -11.36
C GLN A 95 3.79 -5.22 -11.43
N ILE A 96 3.56 -6.11 -10.47
CA ILE A 96 2.36 -6.96 -10.42
C ILE A 96 1.10 -6.11 -10.21
N LEU A 97 1.14 -5.14 -9.29
CA LEU A 97 -0.02 -4.35 -8.93
C LEU A 97 -0.25 -3.12 -9.84
N GLY A 98 0.74 -2.75 -10.66
CA GLY A 98 0.66 -1.59 -11.55
C GLY A 98 0.68 -0.23 -10.83
N VAL A 99 1.02 -0.18 -9.53
CA VAL A 99 1.05 1.03 -8.71
C VAL A 99 2.40 1.19 -8.01
N GLN A 100 2.67 2.38 -7.49
CA GLN A 100 3.91 2.61 -6.76
C GLN A 100 3.91 1.92 -5.40
N VAL A 101 5.01 1.21 -5.12
CA VAL A 101 5.27 0.59 -3.82
C VAL A 101 6.52 1.22 -3.23
N VAL A 102 6.41 1.76 -2.04
CA VAL A 102 7.52 2.29 -1.24
C VAL A 102 7.62 1.50 0.06
N SER A 103 8.81 1.46 0.66
CA SER A 103 9.01 0.79 1.94
C SER A 103 9.61 1.74 2.97
N THR A 104 9.37 1.46 4.26
CA THR A 104 9.95 2.19 5.39
C THR A 104 11.29 1.59 5.82
N GLU A 105 12.03 0.99 4.89
CA GLU A 105 13.25 0.22 5.17
C GLU A 105 14.45 1.08 5.60
N SER A 106 14.39 2.37 5.41
CA SER A 106 15.51 3.25 5.75
C SER A 106 15.57 3.55 7.24
N SER A 107 16.76 3.47 7.85
CA SER A 107 17.04 4.05 9.16
C SER A 107 16.91 5.58 9.17
N GLU A 108 16.91 6.21 8.00
CA GLU A 108 16.77 7.65 7.83
C GLU A 108 15.31 8.04 7.57
N LYS A 109 14.62 8.56 8.59
CA LYS A 109 13.25 9.10 8.47
C LYS A 109 13.09 10.11 7.32
N LYS A 110 14.14 10.88 7.00
CA LYS A 110 14.16 11.84 5.89
C LYS A 110 14.01 11.15 4.54
N LEU A 111 14.64 9.99 4.35
CA LEU A 111 14.59 9.24 3.10
C LEU A 111 13.21 8.59 2.90
N ILE A 112 12.64 8.02 3.96
CA ILE A 112 11.27 7.48 3.95
C ILE A 112 10.28 8.59 3.56
N LYS A 113 10.35 9.74 4.26
CA LYS A 113 9.50 10.89 3.96
C LYS A 113 9.67 11.39 2.52
N LYS A 114 10.91 11.41 2.03
CA LYS A 114 11.21 11.80 0.64
C LYS A 114 10.55 10.83 -0.34
N ASN A 115 10.79 9.53 -0.21
CA ASN A 115 10.30 8.51 -1.13
C ASN A 115 8.77 8.50 -1.19
N LEU A 116 8.11 8.62 -0.03
CA LEU A 116 6.66 8.67 0.04
C LEU A 116 6.11 9.96 -0.59
N SER A 117 6.73 11.12 -0.30
CA SER A 117 6.32 12.39 -0.91
C SER A 117 6.50 12.38 -2.44
N ASP A 118 7.63 11.84 -2.94
CA ASP A 118 7.87 11.73 -4.37
C ASP A 118 6.84 10.80 -5.04
N ALA A 119 6.46 9.71 -4.37
CA ALA A 119 5.44 8.80 -4.86
C ALA A 119 4.05 9.48 -4.94
N VAL A 120 3.68 10.25 -3.91
CA VAL A 120 2.41 11.00 -3.88
C VAL A 120 2.39 12.11 -4.96
N ILE A 121 3.48 12.87 -5.11
CA ILE A 121 3.57 13.92 -6.16
C ILE A 121 3.40 13.30 -7.54
N LYS A 122 4.02 12.16 -7.80
CA LYS A 122 3.84 11.44 -9.08
C LYS A 122 2.40 10.99 -9.33
N LEU A 123 1.58 10.77 -8.30
CA LEU A 123 0.16 10.52 -8.50
C LEU A 123 -0.56 11.76 -9.03
N THR A 124 -0.23 12.94 -8.49
CA THR A 124 -0.86 14.20 -8.90
C THR A 124 -0.41 14.69 -10.28
N GLU A 125 0.78 14.29 -10.74
CA GLU A 125 1.33 14.63 -12.05
C GLU A 125 0.82 13.72 -13.19
N ARG A 126 0.15 12.62 -12.87
CA ARG A 126 -0.47 11.73 -13.85
C ARG A 126 -1.77 12.34 -14.38
N GLU A 127 -1.66 13.31 -15.26
CA GLU A 127 -2.80 13.86 -16.00
C GLU A 127 -3.45 12.76 -16.88
N GLY A 128 -4.69 12.45 -16.62
CA GLY A 128 -5.63 11.97 -17.65
C GLY A 128 -5.68 10.47 -17.97
N THR A 129 -5.01 9.57 -17.27
CA THR A 129 -5.00 8.13 -17.66
C THR A 129 -5.83 7.21 -16.76
N TYR A 130 -6.49 7.72 -15.75
CA TYR A 130 -7.32 6.90 -14.87
C TYR A 130 -8.76 7.37 -14.91
N GLU A 131 -9.66 6.54 -15.45
CA GLU A 131 -11.07 6.67 -15.14
C GLU A 131 -11.21 6.46 -13.64
N ARG A 132 -11.41 7.55 -12.90
CA ARG A 132 -11.80 7.48 -11.50
C ARG A 132 -13.17 6.83 -11.48
N THR A 133 -13.26 5.61 -11.01
CA THR A 133 -14.56 5.01 -10.72
C THR A 133 -15.23 5.86 -9.66
N SER A 134 -16.30 6.53 -10.05
CA SER A 134 -17.08 7.37 -9.14
C SER A 134 -17.85 6.50 -8.17
N GLY A 135 -17.34 6.36 -6.93
CA GLY A 135 -18.04 5.70 -5.84
C GLY A 135 -17.64 4.24 -5.61
N TYR A 136 -18.14 3.72 -4.51
CA TYR A 136 -18.00 2.33 -4.10
C TYR A 136 -18.94 1.44 -4.93
N ASP A 137 -18.39 0.44 -5.61
CA ASP A 137 -19.17 -0.59 -6.31
C ASP A 137 -18.99 -1.94 -5.59
N PRO A 138 -20.01 -2.39 -4.82
CA PRO A 138 -19.94 -3.67 -4.13
C PRO A 138 -19.87 -4.85 -5.09
N ASP A 139 -20.28 -4.69 -6.34
CA ASP A 139 -20.27 -5.76 -7.34
C ASP A 139 -18.84 -6.15 -7.76
N LEU A 140 -17.87 -5.25 -7.59
CA LEU A 140 -16.45 -5.54 -7.80
C LEU A 140 -15.84 -6.45 -6.72
N LEU A 141 -16.55 -6.68 -5.61
CA LEU A 141 -16.08 -7.53 -4.49
C LEU A 141 -16.82 -8.88 -4.43
N LYS A 142 -17.43 -9.34 -5.52
CA LYS A 142 -18.34 -10.50 -5.55
C LYS A 142 -17.71 -11.82 -5.13
N ASP A 143 -16.38 -11.96 -5.16
CA ASP A 143 -15.71 -13.19 -4.76
C ASP A 143 -14.55 -12.91 -3.76
N PRO A 144 -14.85 -12.89 -2.45
CA PRO A 144 -13.83 -12.72 -1.42
C PRO A 144 -12.77 -13.83 -1.44
N ASP A 145 -13.13 -15.05 -1.81
CA ASP A 145 -12.22 -16.19 -1.84
C ASP A 145 -11.22 -16.06 -2.99
N GLU A 146 -11.68 -15.55 -4.15
CA GLU A 146 -10.80 -15.24 -5.28
C GLU A 146 -9.78 -14.15 -4.92
N ILE A 147 -10.23 -13.08 -4.24
CA ILE A 147 -9.33 -12.00 -3.79
C ILE A 147 -8.29 -12.54 -2.79
N ALA A 148 -8.72 -13.38 -1.85
CA ALA A 148 -7.82 -13.98 -0.87
C ALA A 148 -6.79 -14.91 -1.55
N ALA A 149 -7.21 -15.75 -2.49
CA ALA A 149 -6.32 -16.60 -3.27
C ALA A 149 -5.29 -15.78 -4.08
N GLN A 150 -5.74 -14.70 -4.72
CA GLN A 150 -4.86 -13.80 -5.46
C GLN A 150 -3.86 -13.09 -4.54
N ALA A 151 -4.29 -12.62 -3.36
CA ALA A 151 -3.43 -12.01 -2.37
C ALA A 151 -2.33 -12.98 -1.88
N GLN A 152 -2.69 -14.24 -1.65
CA GLN A 152 -1.77 -15.30 -1.26
C GLN A 152 -0.73 -15.58 -2.35
N GLU A 153 -1.16 -15.71 -3.61
CA GLU A 153 -0.27 -15.94 -4.75
C GLU A 153 0.73 -14.79 -4.91
N ILE A 154 0.26 -13.53 -4.86
CA ILE A 154 1.13 -12.36 -4.95
C ILE A 154 2.13 -12.33 -3.80
N ALA A 155 1.67 -12.54 -2.56
CA ALA A 155 2.55 -12.55 -1.39
C ALA A 155 3.62 -13.63 -1.51
N ALA A 156 3.26 -14.84 -1.90
CA ALA A 156 4.20 -15.94 -2.11
C ALA A 156 5.23 -15.63 -3.21
N GLY A 157 4.83 -14.84 -4.22
CA GLY A 157 5.71 -14.46 -5.32
C GLY A 157 6.70 -13.35 -5.01
N VAL A 158 6.47 -12.53 -3.97
CA VAL A 158 7.28 -11.35 -3.64
C VAL A 158 8.00 -11.43 -2.30
N VAL A 159 7.56 -12.31 -1.39
CA VAL A 159 8.24 -12.57 -0.12
C VAL A 159 9.34 -13.60 -0.36
N ILE A 160 10.58 -13.21 -0.11
CA ILE A 160 11.77 -14.03 -0.35
C ILE A 160 12.56 -14.22 0.96
N ARG A 161 13.39 -15.25 1.02
CA ARG A 161 14.35 -15.41 2.12
C ARG A 161 15.45 -14.37 1.97
N ASP A 162 15.79 -13.70 3.06
CA ASP A 162 16.89 -12.73 3.12
C ASP A 162 18.21 -13.52 3.29
N ASN A 163 18.89 -13.76 2.17
CA ASN A 163 20.14 -14.51 2.15
C ASN A 163 21.35 -13.72 2.71
N GLU A 164 21.18 -12.42 3.05
CA GLU A 164 22.28 -11.63 3.63
C GLU A 164 22.74 -12.12 5.02
N LYS A 165 21.97 -13.00 5.68
CA LYS A 165 22.35 -13.56 7.00
C LYS A 165 23.14 -14.86 6.93
N GLU A 166 23.20 -15.54 5.79
CA GLU A 166 23.98 -16.80 5.68
C GLU A 166 25.48 -16.59 5.56
N ASP A 167 25.95 -15.43 5.11
CA ASP A 167 27.38 -15.18 4.86
C ASP A 167 28.18 -14.72 6.10
N THR A 168 27.52 -14.47 7.23
CA THR A 168 28.19 -14.01 8.47
C THR A 168 28.49 -15.16 9.46
N SER A 169 28.03 -16.39 9.18
CA SER A 169 28.22 -17.53 10.07
C SER A 169 29.39 -18.45 9.69
N ILE A 170 30.11 -18.15 8.62
CA ILE A 170 31.30 -18.94 8.20
C ILE A 170 32.51 -18.03 8.21
N LYS A 171 32.95 -17.63 9.40
CA LYS A 171 34.34 -17.25 9.68
C LYS A 171 34.65 -17.69 11.10
N ILE A 172 35.05 -18.92 11.24
CA ILE A 172 35.90 -19.41 12.33
C ILE A 172 37.23 -19.81 11.73
#